data_61a58832c3aa07c017b8b59200498f68
#
_entry.id   61a58832c3aa07c017b8b59200498f68
#
_cell.length_a   1.000
_cell.length_b   1.000
_cell.length_c   1.000
_cell.angle_alpha   90.00
_cell.angle_beta   90.00
_cell.angle_gamma   90.00
#
_symmetry.space_group_name_H-M   'P 1'
#
loop_
_entity.id
_entity.type
_entity.pdbx_description
1 polymer ?
#
loop_
_entity_poly.entity_id
_entity_poly.type
_entity_poly.pdbx_seq_one_letter_code
_entity_poly.pdbx_strand_id
1 'polypeptide(L)'
;MTAQYLLDTNVISEPLRPKPHPKILQRLQKHQEQLAIAAIVWHELLFGCYRLPASAKRTAIENYLLQVVAPSVAILPYDESAADWHAAERARRVSAGQTPSFADGQIAAIARTNDLILVTLNLADYADFRDLALEDWRK
;
A
#
# COMPACT_ATOMS: atom_id res chain seq x y z
N MET A 1 10.92 15.83 -0.05
CA MET A 1 9.46 15.96 0.14
C MET A 1 8.97 14.93 1.12
N THR A 2 8.05 15.32 1.97
CA THR A 2 7.45 14.43 2.95
C THR A 2 6.32 13.64 2.30
N ALA A 3 6.27 12.32 2.54
CA ALA A 3 5.19 11.48 2.05
C ALA A 3 3.87 11.90 2.69
N GLN A 4 2.78 11.84 1.92
CA GLN A 4 1.43 12.13 2.39
C GLN A 4 0.46 10.96 2.15
N TYR A 5 0.80 10.07 1.23
CA TYR A 5 -0.06 8.98 0.80
C TYR A 5 0.66 7.64 0.94
N LEU A 6 -0.01 6.68 1.58
CA LEU A 6 0.46 5.30 1.60
C LEU A 6 -0.40 4.52 0.61
N LEU A 7 0.24 3.92 -0.40
CA LEU A 7 -0.48 3.24 -1.47
C LEU A 7 -0.59 1.74 -1.18
N ASP A 8 -1.79 1.21 -1.29
CA ASP A 8 -2.01 -0.24 -1.26
C ASP A 8 -1.47 -0.88 -2.54
N THR A 9 -1.26 -2.19 -2.51
CA THR A 9 -0.69 -2.96 -3.62
C THR A 9 -1.40 -2.70 -4.94
N ASN A 10 -2.74 -2.69 -4.93
CA ASN A 10 -3.54 -2.51 -6.13
C ASN A 10 -3.41 -1.12 -6.75
N VAL A 11 -3.00 -0.13 -5.97
CA VAL A 11 -2.85 1.24 -6.47
C VAL A 11 -1.47 1.43 -7.09
N ILE A 12 -0.41 1.03 -6.39
CA ILE A 12 0.96 1.20 -6.90
C ILE A 12 1.22 0.32 -8.13
N SER A 13 0.52 -0.80 -8.26
CA SER A 13 0.66 -1.70 -9.41
C SER A 13 -0.25 -1.35 -10.59
N GLU A 14 -1.09 -0.32 -10.47
CA GLU A 14 -2.02 0.04 -11.54
C GLU A 14 -1.34 0.26 -12.89
N PRO A 15 -0.18 0.93 -12.98
CA PRO A 15 0.49 1.13 -14.27
C PRO A 15 0.87 -0.16 -15.00
N LEU A 16 0.94 -1.29 -14.29
CA LEU A 16 1.29 -2.59 -14.89
C LEU A 16 0.09 -3.30 -15.52
N ARG A 17 -1.11 -2.80 -15.33
CA ARG A 17 -2.32 -3.44 -15.88
C ARG A 17 -2.44 -3.14 -17.37
N PRO A 18 -3.06 -4.09 -18.14
CA PRO A 18 -3.26 -3.86 -19.59
C PRO A 18 -4.08 -2.61 -19.91
N LYS A 19 -5.07 -2.29 -19.06
CA LYS A 19 -5.91 -1.09 -19.21
C LYS A 19 -5.96 -0.33 -17.89
N PRO A 20 -4.91 0.46 -17.58
CA PRO A 20 -4.87 1.19 -16.32
C PRO A 20 -6.00 2.20 -16.20
N HIS A 21 -6.49 2.40 -14.99
CA HIS A 21 -7.54 3.38 -14.71
C HIS A 21 -6.97 4.80 -14.85
N PRO A 22 -7.53 5.64 -15.74
CA PRO A 22 -6.95 6.97 -16.01
C PRO A 22 -6.83 7.86 -14.79
N LYS A 23 -7.82 7.85 -13.90
CA LYS A 23 -7.80 8.69 -12.71
C LYS A 23 -6.71 8.28 -11.72
N ILE A 24 -6.47 6.98 -11.58
CA ILE A 24 -5.40 6.49 -10.72
C ILE A 24 -4.05 6.95 -11.29
N LEU A 25 -3.83 6.80 -12.59
CA LEU A 25 -2.59 7.24 -13.23
C LEU A 25 -2.36 8.73 -13.04
N GLN A 26 -3.41 9.54 -13.21
CA GLN A 26 -3.33 10.99 -13.03
C GLN A 26 -2.92 11.35 -11.60
N ARG A 27 -3.50 10.69 -10.62
CA ARG A 27 -3.19 10.96 -9.22
C ARG A 27 -1.81 10.48 -8.81
N LEU A 28 -1.37 9.34 -9.33
CA LEU A 28 0.01 8.88 -9.13
C LEU A 28 1.01 9.92 -9.66
N GLN A 29 0.76 10.45 -10.84
CA GLN A 29 1.62 11.47 -11.42
C GLN A 29 1.56 12.78 -10.65
N LYS A 30 0.36 13.24 -10.30
CA LYS A 30 0.16 14.48 -9.57
C LYS A 30 0.88 14.48 -8.20
N HIS A 31 0.86 13.34 -7.51
CA HIS A 31 1.41 13.23 -6.16
C HIS A 31 2.74 12.46 -6.10
N GLN A 32 3.44 12.34 -7.23
CA GLN A 32 4.60 11.45 -7.37
C GLN A 32 5.71 11.67 -6.36
N GLU A 33 5.81 12.86 -5.77
CA GLU A 33 6.83 13.17 -4.76
C GLU A 33 6.33 12.97 -3.33
N GLN A 34 5.08 12.50 -3.16
CA GLN A 34 4.44 12.38 -1.85
C GLN A 34 4.00 10.94 -1.56
N LEU A 35 4.55 9.97 -2.27
CA LEU A 35 4.10 8.58 -2.20
C LEU A 35 4.98 7.74 -1.29
N ALA A 36 4.34 6.83 -0.57
CA ALA A 36 5.00 5.80 0.22
C ALA A 36 4.25 4.48 0.06
N ILE A 37 4.93 3.38 0.33
CA ILE A 37 4.33 2.06 0.45
C ILE A 37 4.85 1.39 1.72
N ALA A 38 4.05 0.49 2.27
CA ALA A 38 4.48 -0.33 3.40
C ALA A 38 5.48 -1.39 2.95
N ALA A 39 6.41 -1.77 3.81
CA ALA A 39 7.38 -2.82 3.51
C ALA A 39 6.70 -4.12 3.09
N ILE A 40 5.54 -4.46 3.67
CA ILE A 40 4.80 -5.65 3.27
C ILE A 40 4.25 -5.54 1.84
N VAL A 41 3.86 -4.35 1.41
CA VAL A 41 3.42 -4.11 0.03
C VAL A 41 4.61 -4.32 -0.92
N TRP A 42 5.78 -3.78 -0.57
CA TRP A 42 7.00 -3.99 -1.34
C TRP A 42 7.34 -5.48 -1.47
N HIS A 43 7.23 -6.22 -0.35
CA HIS A 43 7.41 -7.67 -0.35
C HIS A 43 6.45 -8.36 -1.32
N GLU A 44 5.16 -8.02 -1.26
CA GLU A 44 4.15 -8.65 -2.12
C GLU A 44 4.39 -8.36 -3.60
N LEU A 45 4.82 -7.15 -3.93
CA LEU A 45 5.15 -6.77 -5.30
C LEU A 45 6.34 -7.57 -5.83
N LEU A 46 7.42 -7.66 -5.04
CA LEU A 46 8.59 -8.42 -5.43
C LEU A 46 8.30 -9.92 -5.52
N PHE A 47 7.58 -10.45 -4.54
CA PHE A 47 7.20 -11.86 -4.54
C PHE A 47 6.37 -12.20 -5.78
N GLY A 48 5.38 -11.36 -6.09
CA GLY A 48 4.56 -11.54 -7.29
C GLY A 48 5.36 -11.53 -8.58
N CYS A 49 6.41 -10.72 -8.63
CA CYS A 49 7.33 -10.65 -9.76
C CYS A 49 8.21 -11.90 -9.84
N TYR A 50 8.88 -12.22 -8.74
CA TYR A 50 9.90 -13.28 -8.74
C TYR A 50 9.34 -14.70 -8.89
N ARG A 51 8.09 -14.92 -8.55
CA ARG A 51 7.43 -16.22 -8.76
C ARG A 51 7.07 -16.49 -10.21
N LEU A 52 7.13 -15.48 -11.08
CA LEU A 52 6.86 -15.66 -12.50
C LEU A 52 8.06 -16.30 -13.18
N PRO A 53 7.84 -17.14 -14.23
CA PRO A 53 8.95 -17.65 -15.03
C PRO A 53 9.65 -16.51 -15.77
N ALA A 54 10.90 -16.72 -16.13
CA ALA A 54 11.66 -15.76 -16.94
C ALA A 54 10.88 -15.46 -18.23
N SER A 55 10.59 -14.17 -18.46
CA SER A 55 9.74 -13.73 -19.57
C SER A 55 9.85 -12.22 -19.75
N ALA A 56 9.37 -11.73 -20.87
CA ALA A 56 9.28 -10.28 -21.10
C ALA A 56 8.38 -9.61 -20.05
N LYS A 57 7.29 -10.27 -19.65
CA LYS A 57 6.39 -9.77 -18.63
C LYS A 57 7.10 -9.60 -17.28
N ARG A 58 7.83 -10.62 -16.84
CA ARG A 58 8.59 -10.55 -15.58
C ARG A 58 9.63 -9.43 -15.62
N THR A 59 10.35 -9.31 -16.72
CA THR A 59 11.37 -8.28 -16.90
C THR A 59 10.74 -6.89 -16.83
N ALA A 60 9.58 -6.69 -17.46
CA ALA A 60 8.87 -5.40 -17.43
C ALA A 60 8.44 -5.04 -16.01
N ILE A 61 7.90 -6.00 -15.26
CA ILE A 61 7.49 -5.79 -13.87
C ILE A 61 8.71 -5.45 -13.00
N GLU A 62 9.78 -6.23 -13.13
CA GLU A 62 11.00 -6.01 -12.36
C GLU A 62 11.59 -4.62 -12.64
N ASN A 63 11.65 -4.22 -13.90
CA ASN A 63 12.13 -2.89 -14.27
C ASN A 63 11.27 -1.79 -13.65
N TYR A 64 9.95 -1.93 -13.68
CA TYR A 64 9.06 -0.96 -13.04
C TYR A 64 9.36 -0.86 -11.53
N LEU A 65 9.45 -1.99 -10.84
CA LEU A 65 9.69 -2.00 -9.40
C LEU A 65 11.05 -1.42 -9.03
N LEU A 66 12.11 -1.82 -9.72
CA LEU A 66 13.47 -1.45 -9.35
C LEU A 66 13.90 -0.10 -9.92
N GLN A 67 13.38 0.32 -11.08
CA GLN A 67 13.81 1.55 -11.74
C GLN A 67 12.84 2.72 -11.51
N VAL A 68 11.57 2.45 -11.24
CA VAL A 68 10.56 3.51 -11.06
C VAL A 68 10.12 3.61 -9.60
N VAL A 69 9.67 2.51 -9.00
CA VAL A 69 9.11 2.54 -7.64
C VAL A 69 10.22 2.75 -6.59
N ALA A 70 11.22 1.89 -6.56
CA ALA A 70 12.25 1.92 -5.52
C ALA A 70 12.96 3.29 -5.40
N PRO A 71 13.33 3.97 -6.50
CA PRO A 71 13.99 5.29 -6.39
C PRO A 71 13.07 6.44 -5.97
N SER A 72 11.75 6.31 -6.21
CA SER A 72 10.82 7.43 -6.11
C SER A 72 9.85 7.36 -4.94
N VAL A 73 9.59 6.16 -4.43
CA VAL A 73 8.55 5.92 -3.41
C VAL A 73 9.22 5.49 -2.13
N ALA A 74 8.87 6.14 -1.02
CA ALA A 74 9.39 5.75 0.29
C ALA A 74 8.83 4.39 0.70
N ILE A 75 9.69 3.50 1.18
CA ILE A 75 9.28 2.18 1.67
C ILE A 75 9.38 2.23 3.19
N LEU A 76 8.23 2.14 3.87
CA LEU A 76 8.15 2.36 5.32
C LEU A 76 8.07 1.04 6.07
N PRO A 77 8.84 0.89 7.16
CA PRO A 77 8.87 -0.34 7.92
C PRO A 77 7.67 -0.46 8.85
N TYR A 78 7.36 -1.71 9.22
CA TYR A 78 6.46 -2.01 10.31
C TYR A 78 7.30 -1.94 11.59
N ASP A 79 7.37 -0.75 12.18
CA ASP A 79 8.22 -0.47 13.32
C ASP A 79 7.49 -0.64 14.66
N GLU A 80 8.13 -0.27 15.75
CA GLU A 80 7.56 -0.42 17.09
C GLU A 80 6.27 0.37 17.24
N SER A 81 6.22 1.61 16.77
CA SER A 81 5.01 2.44 16.82
C SER A 81 3.85 1.79 16.07
N ALA A 82 4.12 1.26 14.88
CA ALA A 82 3.10 0.57 14.09
C ALA A 82 2.63 -0.69 14.82
N ALA A 83 3.54 -1.45 15.39
CA ALA A 83 3.21 -2.67 16.13
C ALA A 83 2.33 -2.36 17.35
N ASP A 84 2.63 -1.30 18.08
CA ASP A 84 1.84 -0.87 19.24
C ASP A 84 0.40 -0.56 18.85
N TRP A 85 0.22 0.29 17.84
CA TRP A 85 -1.10 0.67 17.36
C TRP A 85 -1.86 -0.53 16.81
N HIS A 86 -1.17 -1.37 16.02
CA HIS A 86 -1.77 -2.54 15.40
C HIS A 86 -2.25 -3.55 16.46
N ALA A 87 -1.45 -3.81 17.50
CA ALA A 87 -1.82 -4.74 18.54
C ALA A 87 -3.09 -4.29 19.26
N ALA A 88 -3.20 -3.00 19.58
CA ALA A 88 -4.37 -2.45 20.24
C ALA A 88 -5.62 -2.54 19.36
N GLU A 89 -5.50 -2.16 18.08
CA GLU A 89 -6.62 -2.23 17.13
C GLU A 89 -7.05 -3.67 16.86
N ARG A 90 -6.09 -4.57 16.72
CA ARG A 90 -6.39 -5.99 16.51
C ARG A 90 -7.15 -6.57 17.70
N ALA A 91 -6.71 -6.26 18.92
CA ALA A 91 -7.39 -6.73 20.14
C ALA A 91 -8.81 -6.17 20.22
N ARG A 92 -9.00 -4.89 19.90
CA ARG A 92 -10.32 -4.26 19.90
C ARG A 92 -11.26 -4.95 18.90
N ARG A 93 -10.78 -5.22 17.69
CA ARG A 93 -11.60 -5.82 16.63
C ARG A 93 -11.92 -7.28 16.93
N VAL A 94 -10.95 -8.02 17.47
CA VAL A 94 -11.18 -9.41 17.90
C VAL A 94 -12.23 -9.46 19.00
N SER A 95 -12.19 -8.53 19.96
CA SER A 95 -13.20 -8.44 21.01
C SER A 95 -14.59 -8.15 20.45
N ALA A 96 -14.68 -7.49 19.31
CA ALA A 96 -15.94 -7.22 18.62
C ALA A 96 -16.37 -8.35 17.69
N GLY A 97 -15.69 -9.50 17.73
CA GLY A 97 -16.02 -10.64 16.89
C GLY A 97 -15.49 -10.58 15.47
N GLN A 98 -14.52 -9.69 15.20
CA GLN A 98 -13.92 -9.51 13.88
C GLN A 98 -12.54 -10.18 13.83
N THR A 99 -12.15 -10.62 12.62
CA THR A 99 -10.83 -11.22 12.40
C THR A 99 -10.15 -10.51 11.23
N PRO A 100 -9.59 -9.30 11.47
CA PRO A 100 -8.95 -8.55 10.39
C PRO A 100 -7.70 -9.26 9.87
N SER A 101 -7.41 -9.10 8.59
CA SER A 101 -6.17 -9.59 8.00
C SER A 101 -4.97 -8.95 8.69
N PHE A 102 -3.96 -9.77 9.03
CA PHE A 102 -2.73 -9.27 9.65
C PHE A 102 -1.99 -8.31 8.70
N ALA A 103 -1.95 -8.64 7.42
CA ALA A 103 -1.31 -7.78 6.42
C ALA A 103 -2.02 -6.43 6.31
N ASP A 104 -3.35 -6.42 6.27
CA ASP A 104 -4.12 -5.16 6.24
C ASP A 104 -3.88 -4.34 7.50
N GLY A 105 -3.79 -5.02 8.65
CA GLY A 105 -3.47 -4.36 9.92
C GLY A 105 -2.10 -3.70 9.91
N GLN A 106 -1.09 -4.35 9.32
CA GLN A 106 0.24 -3.74 9.17
C GLN A 106 0.19 -2.48 8.32
N ILE A 107 -0.50 -2.56 7.17
CA ILE A 107 -0.64 -1.43 6.26
C ILE A 107 -1.35 -0.26 6.95
N ALA A 108 -2.49 -0.55 7.60
CA ALA A 108 -3.25 0.45 8.35
C ALA A 108 -2.40 1.10 9.44
N ALA A 109 -1.64 0.30 10.18
CA ALA A 109 -0.79 0.80 11.26
C ALA A 109 0.30 1.73 10.76
N ILE A 110 0.95 1.37 9.66
CA ILE A 110 2.00 2.20 9.06
C ILE A 110 1.40 3.53 8.58
N ALA A 111 0.22 3.50 7.96
CA ALA A 111 -0.46 4.72 7.53
C ALA A 111 -0.81 5.61 8.74
N ARG A 112 -1.43 5.02 9.76
CA ARG A 112 -1.90 5.79 10.92
C ARG A 112 -0.76 6.40 11.73
N THR A 113 0.30 5.64 12.00
CA THR A 113 1.39 6.12 12.83
C THR A 113 2.34 7.08 12.11
N ASN A 114 2.28 7.14 10.79
CA ASN A 114 3.03 8.11 9.98
C ASN A 114 2.16 9.27 9.48
N ASP A 115 0.91 9.36 9.94
CA ASP A 115 -0.05 10.42 9.54
C ASP A 115 -0.25 10.48 8.02
N LEU A 116 -0.36 9.30 7.38
CA LEU A 116 -0.55 9.21 5.95
C LEU A 116 -1.99 8.86 5.62
N ILE A 117 -2.44 9.32 4.44
CA ILE A 117 -3.71 8.89 3.87
C ILE A 117 -3.48 7.56 3.17
N LEU A 118 -4.23 6.52 3.55
CA LEU A 118 -4.16 5.23 2.89
C LEU A 118 -5.00 5.26 1.63
N VAL A 119 -4.37 5.01 0.49
CA VAL A 119 -5.04 4.95 -0.82
C VAL A 119 -5.23 3.48 -1.18
N THR A 120 -6.48 3.06 -1.31
CA THR A 120 -6.81 1.67 -1.56
C THR A 120 -8.05 1.57 -2.46
N LEU A 121 -8.17 0.46 -3.18
CA LEU A 121 -9.38 0.15 -3.95
C LEU A 121 -10.36 -0.70 -3.12
N ASN A 122 -9.97 -1.10 -1.91
CA ASN A 122 -10.75 -1.96 -1.03
C ASN A 122 -11.08 -1.24 0.28
N LEU A 123 -11.84 -0.15 0.17
CA LEU A 123 -12.16 0.68 1.34
C LEU A 123 -12.81 -0.12 2.47
N ALA A 124 -13.63 -1.12 2.13
CA ALA A 124 -14.32 -1.93 3.14
C ALA A 124 -13.36 -2.69 4.06
N ASP A 125 -12.20 -3.10 3.54
CA ASP A 125 -11.21 -3.85 4.32
C ASP A 125 -10.57 -2.99 5.41
N TYR A 126 -10.63 -1.67 5.27
CA TYR A 126 -9.98 -0.73 6.19
C TYR A 126 -10.95 0.14 6.97
N ALA A 127 -12.25 0.09 6.65
CA ALA A 127 -13.24 1.02 7.21
C ALA A 127 -13.38 0.92 8.73
N ASP A 128 -13.14 -0.25 9.30
CA ASP A 128 -13.31 -0.48 10.74
C ASP A 128 -12.08 -0.14 11.59
N PHE A 129 -10.97 0.26 10.97
CA PHE A 129 -9.81 0.75 11.72
C PHE A 129 -10.07 2.20 12.16
N ARG A 130 -9.72 2.51 13.42
CA ARG A 130 -9.96 3.83 14.01
C ARG A 130 -9.02 4.88 13.46
N ASP A 131 -9.60 6.07 13.19
CA ASP A 131 -8.83 7.27 12.86
C ASP A 131 -7.93 7.10 11.64
N LEU A 132 -8.31 6.21 10.72
CA LEU A 132 -7.56 5.96 9.50
C LEU A 132 -8.16 6.77 8.35
N ALA A 133 -7.36 7.66 7.77
CA ALA A 133 -7.77 8.44 6.60
C ALA A 133 -7.66 7.57 5.35
N LEU A 134 -8.73 7.47 4.58
CA LEU A 134 -8.82 6.61 3.40
C LEU A 134 -9.21 7.42 2.17
N GLU A 135 -8.64 7.07 1.02
CA GLU A 135 -9.04 7.62 -0.29
C GLU A 135 -9.10 6.51 -1.34
N ASP A 136 -10.06 6.64 -2.25
CA ASP A 136 -10.15 5.80 -3.45
C ASP A 136 -9.86 6.69 -4.67
N TRP A 137 -8.75 6.44 -5.34
CA TRP A 137 -8.30 7.29 -6.45
C TRP A 137 -9.00 7.02 -7.77
N ARG A 138 -9.99 6.15 -7.79
CA ARG A 138 -10.87 5.98 -8.95
C ARG A 138 -11.95 7.06 -9.02
N LYS A 139 -12.13 7.79 -7.92
CA LYS A 139 -13.21 8.78 -7.78
C LYS A 139 -12.73 10.21 -7.93
#